data_b7dbf38a2d00a464934fdee717940d14
#
_entry.id   b7dbf38a2d00a464934fdee717940d14
#
_cell.length_a   1.000
_cell.length_b   1.000
_cell.length_c   1.000
_cell.angle_alpha   90.00
_cell.angle_beta   90.00
_cell.angle_gamma   90.00
#
_symmetry.space_group_name_H-M   'P 1'
#
loop_
_entity.id
_entity.type
_entity.pdbx_description
1 polymer ?
#
loop_
_entity_poly.entity_id
_entity_poly.type
_entity_poly.pdbx_seq_one_letter_code
_entity_poly.pdbx_strand_id
1 'polypeptide(L)'
;MANYADIIKSIDQPCFDAFYEQAKLELREVAREKQKKIFLQLERGIAQLSTHEQLCKYLWSYGKMHQAKLLDAFKKVPEDWFSSPIEVIDWGCGKAMGSINLLDHVKELG
;
A
#
# COMPACT_ATOMS: atom_id res chain seq x y z
N MET A 1 4.70 -16.77 9.23
CA MET A 1 4.14 -15.71 8.35
C MET A 1 5.27 -15.05 7.59
N ALA A 2 5.13 -14.89 6.27
CA ALA A 2 6.07 -14.16 5.46
C ALA A 2 6.13 -12.68 5.90
N ASN A 3 7.26 -12.02 5.72
CA ASN A 3 7.36 -10.60 5.98
C ASN A 3 6.99 -9.78 4.72
N TYR A 4 6.87 -8.46 4.87
CA TYR A 4 6.44 -7.60 3.78
C TYR A 4 7.40 -7.64 2.58
N ALA A 5 8.70 -7.75 2.84
CA ALA A 5 9.69 -7.88 1.77
C ALA A 5 9.51 -9.18 0.96
N ASP A 6 9.16 -10.28 1.62
CA ASP A 6 8.87 -11.54 0.95
C ASP A 6 7.62 -11.44 0.07
N ILE A 7 6.61 -10.71 0.54
CA ILE A 7 5.40 -10.43 -0.25
C ILE A 7 5.78 -9.69 -1.54
N ILE A 8 6.57 -8.63 -1.42
CA ILE A 8 7.00 -7.85 -2.58
C ILE A 8 7.73 -8.73 -3.59
N LYS A 9 8.66 -9.58 -3.12
CA LYS A 9 9.44 -10.47 -3.99
C LYS A 9 8.59 -11.54 -4.66
N SER A 10 7.47 -11.95 -4.04
CA SER A 10 6.61 -13.01 -4.58
C SER A 10 5.63 -12.53 -5.65
N ILE A 11 5.52 -11.23 -5.86
CA ILE A 11 4.56 -10.65 -6.81
C ILE A 11 5.25 -10.39 -8.14
N ASP A 12 4.83 -11.12 -9.20
CA ASP A 12 5.40 -10.99 -10.54
C ASP A 12 5.15 -9.62 -11.16
N GLN A 13 3.95 -9.08 -10.97
CA GLN A 13 3.56 -7.78 -11.49
C GLN A 13 3.10 -6.89 -10.33
N PRO A 14 4.01 -6.17 -9.68
CA PRO A 14 3.67 -5.33 -8.55
C PRO A 14 2.65 -4.25 -8.92
N CYS A 15 1.54 -4.23 -8.17
CA CYS A 15 0.51 -3.20 -8.26
C CYS A 15 -0.20 -3.13 -6.92
N PHE A 16 -0.94 -2.06 -6.67
CA PHE A 16 -1.65 -1.90 -5.40
C PHE A 16 -2.58 -3.06 -5.10
N ASP A 17 -3.38 -3.48 -6.08
CA ASP A 17 -4.36 -4.55 -5.86
C ASP A 17 -3.69 -5.87 -5.47
N ALA A 18 -2.54 -6.20 -6.06
CA ALA A 18 -1.79 -7.40 -5.70
C ALA A 18 -1.31 -7.34 -4.24
N PHE A 19 -0.78 -6.22 -3.80
CA PHE A 19 -0.35 -6.04 -2.41
C PHE A 19 -1.53 -6.09 -1.43
N TYR A 20 -2.64 -5.46 -1.78
CA TYR A 20 -3.85 -5.45 -0.97
C TYR A 20 -4.42 -6.85 -0.79
N GLU A 21 -4.54 -7.63 -1.86
CA GLU A 21 -5.04 -9.00 -1.80
C GLU A 21 -4.10 -9.91 -1.00
N GLN A 22 -2.80 -9.73 -1.14
CA GLN A 22 -1.83 -10.50 -0.36
C GLN A 22 -1.94 -10.17 1.14
N ALA A 23 -2.09 -8.90 1.51
CA ALA A 23 -2.31 -8.50 2.88
C ALA A 23 -3.57 -9.14 3.46
N LYS A 24 -4.65 -9.19 2.68
CA LYS A 24 -5.90 -9.85 3.04
C LYS A 24 -5.70 -11.34 3.31
N LEU A 25 -4.94 -12.04 2.45
CA LEU A 25 -4.64 -13.45 2.64
C LEU A 25 -3.83 -13.70 3.90
N GLU A 26 -2.82 -12.88 4.17
CA GLU A 26 -2.02 -12.98 5.40
C GLU A 26 -2.88 -12.79 6.64
N LEU A 27 -3.81 -11.83 6.62
CA LEU A 27 -4.69 -11.58 7.76
C LEU A 27 -5.68 -12.70 8.03
N ARG A 28 -6.03 -13.53 7.03
CA ARG A 28 -6.92 -14.68 7.24
C ARG A 28 -6.34 -15.69 8.22
N GLU A 29 -5.03 -15.75 8.33
CA GLU A 29 -4.34 -16.64 9.27
C GLU A 29 -4.31 -16.08 10.70
N VAL A 30 -4.71 -14.84 10.88
CA VAL A 30 -4.72 -14.16 12.19
C VAL A 30 -6.12 -14.27 12.80
N ALA A 31 -6.21 -14.69 14.06
CA ALA A 31 -7.48 -14.81 14.76
C ALA A 31 -8.22 -13.45 14.79
N ARG A 32 -9.55 -13.51 14.65
CA ARG A 32 -10.38 -12.30 14.59
C ARG A 32 -10.16 -11.36 15.78
N GLU A 33 -10.05 -11.92 16.98
CA GLU A 33 -9.82 -11.12 18.20
C GLU A 33 -8.47 -10.43 18.18
N LYS A 34 -7.43 -11.10 17.69
CA LYS A 34 -6.11 -10.51 17.52
C LYS A 34 -6.14 -9.40 16.49
N GLN A 35 -6.89 -9.57 15.39
CA GLN A 35 -7.07 -8.52 14.38
C GLN A 35 -7.71 -7.26 14.98
N LYS A 36 -8.70 -7.41 15.87
CA LYS A 36 -9.32 -6.28 16.56
C LYS A 36 -8.32 -5.52 17.41
N LYS A 37 -7.48 -6.24 18.16
CA LYS A 37 -6.42 -5.63 18.97
C LYS A 37 -5.42 -4.87 18.10
N ILE A 38 -5.00 -5.47 17.00
CA ILE A 38 -4.09 -4.85 16.05
C ILE A 38 -4.72 -3.57 15.48
N PHE A 39 -5.99 -3.63 15.10
CA PHE A 39 -6.70 -2.46 14.59
C PHE A 39 -6.70 -1.30 15.60
N LEU A 40 -6.94 -1.60 16.87
CA LEU A 40 -6.89 -0.58 17.92
C LEU A 40 -5.47 0.00 18.09
N GLN A 41 -4.45 -0.82 17.92
CA GLN A 41 -3.04 -0.38 17.98
C GLN A 41 -2.69 0.59 16.84
N LEU A 42 -3.43 0.60 15.74
CA LEU A 42 -3.17 1.51 14.64
C LEU A 42 -3.52 2.97 14.95
N GLU A 43 -4.25 3.23 16.04
CA GLU A 43 -4.61 4.59 16.48
C GLU A 43 -5.16 5.46 15.34
N ARG A 44 -6.15 4.92 14.61
CA ARG A 44 -6.77 5.58 13.45
C ARG A 44 -5.77 5.88 12.32
N GLY A 45 -4.70 5.11 12.24
CA GLY A 45 -3.71 5.25 11.20
C GLY A 45 -2.54 6.17 11.52
N ILE A 46 -2.49 6.74 12.74
CA ILE A 46 -1.41 7.63 13.16
C ILE A 46 -0.29 6.90 13.90
N ALA A 47 -0.50 5.65 14.32
CA ALA A 47 0.49 4.89 15.05
C ALA A 47 1.70 4.55 14.16
N GLN A 48 2.88 4.50 14.77
CA GLN A 48 4.07 4.00 14.09
C GLN A 48 3.98 2.48 13.97
N LEU A 49 4.04 1.97 12.75
CA LEU A 49 3.87 0.53 12.50
C LEU A 49 5.21 -0.19 12.62
N SER A 50 5.26 -1.22 13.46
CA SER A 50 6.50 -1.94 13.76
C SER A 50 6.45 -3.43 13.41
N THR A 51 5.26 -4.01 13.19
CA THR A 51 5.13 -5.43 12.87
C THR A 51 4.51 -5.65 11.49
N HIS A 52 4.80 -6.81 10.91
CA HIS A 52 4.19 -7.21 9.63
C HIS A 52 2.66 -7.25 9.72
N GLU A 53 2.12 -7.77 10.82
CA GLU A 53 0.67 -7.85 11.02
C GLU A 53 0.02 -6.48 11.06
N GLN A 54 0.68 -5.51 11.70
CA GLN A 54 0.20 -4.12 11.72
C GLN A 54 0.21 -3.51 10.32
N LEU A 55 1.25 -3.75 9.54
CA LEU A 55 1.35 -3.28 8.16
C LEU A 55 0.20 -3.85 7.30
N CYS A 56 -0.05 -5.16 7.40
CA CYS A 56 -1.13 -5.81 6.68
C CYS A 56 -2.50 -5.26 7.10
N LYS A 57 -2.73 -5.09 8.41
CA LYS A 57 -3.99 -4.58 8.93
C LYS A 57 -4.23 -3.13 8.52
N TYR A 58 -3.18 -2.31 8.54
CA TYR A 58 -3.26 -0.93 8.05
C TYR A 58 -3.65 -0.90 6.57
N LEU A 59 -2.97 -1.69 5.75
CA LEU A 59 -3.24 -1.76 4.32
C LEU A 59 -4.68 -2.24 4.06
N TRP A 60 -5.13 -3.25 4.78
CA TRP A 60 -6.50 -3.75 4.70
C TRP A 60 -7.53 -2.70 5.11
N SER A 61 -7.29 -2.00 6.24
CA SER A 61 -8.24 -1.07 6.84
C SER A 61 -8.32 0.27 6.12
N TYR A 62 -7.19 0.78 5.63
CA TYR A 62 -7.08 2.13 5.09
C TYR A 62 -6.60 2.19 3.64
N GLY A 63 -6.10 1.07 3.09
CA GLY A 63 -5.44 1.06 1.79
C GLY A 63 -6.31 1.55 0.64
N LYS A 64 -7.54 1.07 0.56
CA LYS A 64 -8.47 1.47 -0.52
C LYS A 64 -8.80 2.97 -0.47
N MET A 65 -8.95 3.51 0.73
CA MET A 65 -9.20 4.94 0.91
C MET A 65 -7.99 5.76 0.43
N HIS A 66 -6.78 5.35 0.81
CA HIS A 66 -5.56 6.03 0.37
C HIS A 66 -5.35 5.88 -1.14
N GLN A 67 -5.64 4.71 -1.70
CA GLN A 67 -5.58 4.50 -3.14
C GLN A 67 -6.47 5.51 -3.88
N ALA A 68 -7.72 5.63 -3.46
CA ALA A 68 -8.66 6.56 -4.10
C ALA A 68 -8.17 8.00 -4.06
N LYS A 69 -7.66 8.44 -2.91
CA LYS A 69 -7.13 9.79 -2.73
C LYS A 69 -5.89 10.04 -3.58
N LEU A 70 -4.97 9.08 -3.61
CA LEU A 70 -3.73 9.20 -4.36
C LEU A 70 -3.98 9.23 -5.86
N LEU A 71 -4.84 8.33 -6.37
CA LEU A 71 -5.17 8.31 -7.80
C LEU A 71 -5.88 9.59 -8.22
N ASP A 72 -6.78 10.12 -7.39
CA ASP A 72 -7.43 11.40 -7.66
C ASP A 72 -6.42 12.55 -7.74
N ALA A 73 -5.45 12.57 -6.82
CA ALA A 73 -4.39 13.57 -6.84
C ALA A 73 -3.50 13.44 -8.08
N PHE A 74 -3.13 12.22 -8.47
CA PHE A 74 -2.27 11.99 -9.62
C PHE A 74 -2.95 12.36 -10.94
N LYS A 75 -4.27 12.18 -11.04
CA LYS A 75 -5.03 12.60 -12.22
C LYS A 75 -5.00 14.10 -12.46
N LYS A 76 -4.71 14.89 -11.44
CA LYS A 76 -4.57 16.35 -11.54
C LYS A 76 -3.19 16.79 -12.02
N VAL A 77 -2.22 15.86 -12.06
CA VAL A 77 -0.88 16.13 -12.57
C VAL A 77 -0.91 16.04 -14.11
N PRO A 78 -0.33 17.00 -14.83
CA PRO A 78 -0.28 16.93 -16.29
C PRO A 78 0.39 15.64 -16.78
N GLU A 79 -0.21 14.97 -17.77
CA GLU A 79 0.28 13.69 -18.28
C GLU A 79 1.69 13.80 -18.87
N ASP A 80 2.04 14.95 -19.43
CA ASP A 80 3.36 15.18 -20.02
C ASP A 80 4.50 15.13 -19.01
N TRP A 81 4.22 15.25 -17.70
CA TRP A 81 5.21 15.05 -16.67
C TRP A 81 5.76 13.61 -16.68
N PHE A 82 4.97 12.64 -17.14
CA PHE A 82 5.32 11.23 -17.17
C PHE A 82 5.84 10.75 -18.53
N SER A 83 5.97 11.64 -19.51
CA SER A 83 6.42 11.29 -20.86
C SER A 83 7.94 11.22 -21.00
N SER A 84 8.69 11.68 -19.99
CA SER A 84 10.14 11.60 -19.94
C SER A 84 10.56 11.03 -18.58
N PRO A 85 11.80 10.52 -18.46
CA PRO A 85 12.29 10.01 -17.18
C PRO A 85 12.21 11.08 -16.07
N ILE A 86 11.64 10.70 -14.93
CA ILE A 86 11.53 11.56 -13.76
C ILE A 86 12.09 10.83 -12.54
N GLU A 87 12.59 11.61 -11.59
CA GLU A 87 12.97 11.10 -10.29
C GLU A 87 11.82 11.28 -9.31
N VAL A 88 11.48 10.23 -8.56
CA VAL A 88 10.43 10.27 -7.56
C VAL A 88 11.03 10.02 -6.18
N ILE A 89 10.74 10.92 -5.25
CA ILE A 89 11.13 10.76 -3.85
C ILE A 89 9.86 10.57 -3.04
N ASP A 90 9.70 9.37 -2.44
CA ASP A 90 8.56 9.05 -1.58
C ASP A 90 8.99 9.21 -0.12
N TRP A 91 8.85 10.41 0.39
CA TRP A 91 9.30 10.78 1.72
C TRP A 91 8.47 10.10 2.80
N GLY A 92 9.13 9.38 3.73
CA GLY A 92 8.41 8.65 4.77
C GLY A 92 7.52 7.55 4.20
N CYS A 93 8.02 6.80 3.23
CA CYS A 93 7.21 5.91 2.38
C CYS A 93 6.46 4.79 3.12
N GLY A 94 6.90 4.37 4.29
CA GLY A 94 6.28 3.26 5.02
C GLY A 94 6.10 2.02 4.16
N LYS A 95 4.86 1.72 3.73
CA LYS A 95 4.51 0.61 2.85
C LYS A 95 4.66 0.93 1.36
N ALA A 96 5.23 2.10 1.04
CA ALA A 96 5.40 2.61 -0.32
C ALA A 96 4.08 2.76 -1.09
N MET A 97 2.99 3.06 -0.42
CA MET A 97 1.67 3.21 -1.05
C MET A 97 1.65 4.32 -2.09
N GLY A 98 2.33 5.45 -1.82
CA GLY A 98 2.45 6.55 -2.77
C GLY A 98 3.12 6.10 -4.04
N SER A 99 4.27 5.44 -3.93
CA SER A 99 5.04 4.94 -5.07
C SER A 99 4.27 3.87 -5.85
N ILE A 100 3.64 2.91 -5.17
CA ILE A 100 2.87 1.84 -5.81
C ILE A 100 1.72 2.40 -6.63
N ASN A 101 0.95 3.32 -6.04
CA ASN A 101 -0.20 3.93 -6.73
C ASN A 101 0.24 4.85 -7.87
N LEU A 102 1.37 5.54 -7.72
CA LEU A 102 1.93 6.35 -8.80
C LEU A 102 2.32 5.46 -9.98
N LEU A 103 2.98 4.33 -9.74
CA LEU A 103 3.35 3.39 -10.80
C LEU A 103 2.12 2.83 -11.50
N ASP A 104 1.05 2.50 -10.75
CA ASP A 104 -0.21 2.05 -11.34
C ASP A 104 -0.80 3.13 -12.25
N HIS A 105 -0.79 4.38 -11.81
CA HIS A 105 -1.28 5.51 -12.59
C HIS A 105 -0.50 5.69 -13.89
N VAL A 106 0.83 5.63 -13.82
CA VAL A 106 1.70 5.76 -14.99
C VAL A 106 1.45 4.63 -15.99
N LYS A 107 1.25 3.40 -15.52
CA LYS A 107 0.92 2.26 -16.39
C LYS A 107 -0.39 2.48 -17.15
N GLU A 108 -1.40 3.08 -16.52
CA GLU A 108 -2.68 3.38 -17.15
C GLU A 108 -2.56 4.46 -18.23
N LEU A 109 -1.61 5.36 -18.10
CA LEU A 109 -1.37 6.39 -19.10
C LEU A 109 -0.72 5.82 -20.38
N GLY A 110 -0.20 4.61 -20.29
CA GLY A 110 0.49 3.96 -21.38
C GLY A 110 1.95 4.17 -21.39
#